data_4d799c20b2c38474dca8cb62757ec27c
#
_entry.id   4d799c20b2c38474dca8cb62757ec27c
#
_cell.length_a   1.000
_cell.length_b   1.000
_cell.length_c   1.000
_cell.angle_alpha   90.00
_cell.angle_beta   90.00
_cell.angle_gamma   90.00
#
_symmetry.space_group_name_H-M   'P 1'
#
loop_
_entity.id
_entity.type
_entity.pdbx_description
1 polymer ?
#
loop_
_entity_poly.entity_id
_entity_poly.type
_entity_poly.pdbx_seq_one_letter_code
_entity_poly.pdbx_strand_id
1 'polypeptide(L)'
;KMFERNYFGMMMVETGDADAFITGLYTRYSNTIKVAKEVIGIQPGFNHFGTMHILNSKKGTYFLADTLINRHPDTETLIDIAKLADKTVRFFNHTPVISMLSYSNFGADTSGSPVKVHGAVSYMQKEYPELAIDGEMQVNFAMNRELRDAKYPFTRLKGKDVNTLIFPNLSSANAGYKLLQAMDPDTEFIGPIQMGLNKPIHFTDFESSV
;
A
#
# COMPACT_ATOMS: atom_id res chain seq x y z
N LYS A 1 12.00 24.42 -15.54
CA LYS A 1 11.68 23.07 -15.03
C LYS A 1 12.55 21.99 -15.69
N MET A 2 12.72 21.98 -17.01
CA MET A 2 13.50 20.96 -17.77
C MET A 2 14.97 20.80 -17.36
N PHE A 3 15.56 21.76 -16.63
CA PHE A 3 16.92 21.62 -16.07
C PHE A 3 16.97 20.78 -14.77
N GLU A 4 15.83 20.45 -14.19
CA GLU A 4 15.75 19.56 -13.03
C GLU A 4 15.71 18.11 -13.50
N ARG A 5 16.57 17.26 -12.93
CA ARG A 5 16.72 15.85 -13.32
C ARG A 5 15.41 15.07 -13.32
N ASN A 6 14.57 15.28 -12.29
CA ASN A 6 13.30 14.58 -12.19
C ASN A 6 12.32 14.97 -13.30
N TYR A 7 12.22 16.27 -13.63
CA TYR A 7 11.39 16.70 -14.76
C TYR A 7 11.90 16.13 -16.07
N PHE A 8 13.20 16.18 -16.33
CA PHE A 8 13.77 15.65 -17.56
C PHE A 8 13.54 14.15 -17.68
N GLY A 9 13.89 13.36 -16.65
CA GLY A 9 13.74 11.91 -16.69
C GLY A 9 12.28 11.47 -16.82
N MET A 10 11.36 12.12 -16.10
CA MET A 10 9.92 11.80 -16.21
C MET A 10 9.34 12.21 -17.57
N MET A 11 9.81 13.31 -18.15
CA MET A 11 9.41 13.70 -19.52
C MET A 11 9.87 12.69 -20.56
N MET A 12 11.08 12.12 -20.44
CA MET A 12 11.52 11.04 -21.33
C MET A 12 10.59 9.83 -21.29
N VAL A 13 10.11 9.48 -20.08
CA VAL A 13 9.12 8.39 -19.95
C VAL A 13 7.78 8.80 -20.53
N GLU A 14 7.34 10.05 -20.31
CA GLU A 14 6.07 10.54 -20.83
C GLU A 14 6.04 10.60 -22.36
N THR A 15 7.15 11.02 -23.00
CA THR A 15 7.29 11.07 -24.47
C THR A 15 7.58 9.71 -25.10
N GLY A 16 7.92 8.69 -24.31
CA GLY A 16 8.26 7.34 -24.82
C GLY A 16 9.73 7.18 -25.21
N ASP A 17 10.59 8.13 -24.83
CA ASP A 17 12.04 8.04 -25.03
C ASP A 17 12.72 7.12 -23.99
N ALA A 18 12.00 6.76 -22.92
CA ALA A 18 12.40 5.80 -21.92
C ALA A 18 11.18 4.97 -21.45
N ASP A 19 11.42 3.71 -21.09
CA ASP A 19 10.37 2.78 -20.62
C ASP A 19 10.00 2.98 -19.16
N ALA A 20 10.97 3.41 -18.34
CA ALA A 20 10.79 3.65 -16.90
C ALA A 20 11.80 4.68 -16.39
N PHE A 21 11.53 5.24 -15.21
CA PHE A 21 12.45 6.13 -14.52
C PHE A 21 12.58 5.76 -13.05
N ILE A 22 13.83 5.53 -12.60
CA ILE A 22 14.16 5.27 -11.19
C ILE A 22 14.92 6.50 -10.68
N THR A 23 14.47 7.06 -9.58
CA THR A 23 15.03 8.28 -8.98
C THR A 23 14.89 8.26 -7.45
N GLY A 24 15.47 9.24 -6.76
CA GLY A 24 15.27 9.43 -5.32
C GLY A 24 16.50 9.85 -4.53
N LEU A 25 17.70 9.57 -5.02
CA LEU A 25 18.95 9.76 -4.27
C LEU A 25 19.35 11.23 -4.03
N TYR A 26 18.83 12.18 -4.80
CA TYR A 26 19.32 13.56 -4.80
C TYR A 26 18.30 14.62 -4.42
N THR A 27 17.04 14.23 -4.20
CA THR A 27 15.95 15.17 -3.90
C THR A 27 15.06 14.62 -2.79
N ARG A 28 14.39 15.55 -2.08
CA ARG A 28 13.40 15.14 -1.09
C ARG A 28 12.27 14.37 -1.78
N TYR A 29 11.88 13.26 -1.21
CA TYR A 29 10.81 12.39 -1.69
C TYR A 29 9.53 13.16 -2.06
N SER A 30 9.13 14.15 -1.25
CA SER A 30 7.96 14.99 -1.51
C SER A 30 8.06 15.80 -2.81
N ASN A 31 9.26 16.24 -3.19
CA ASN A 31 9.45 16.98 -4.44
C ASN A 31 9.34 16.04 -5.65
N THR A 32 9.90 14.85 -5.55
CA THR A 32 9.80 13.83 -6.61
C THR A 32 8.36 13.42 -6.85
N ILE A 33 7.58 13.20 -5.78
CA ILE A 33 6.13 12.93 -5.87
C ILE A 33 5.38 14.05 -6.61
N LYS A 34 5.69 15.31 -6.29
CA LYS A 34 5.06 16.46 -6.96
C LYS A 34 5.31 16.46 -8.46
N VAL A 35 6.55 16.20 -8.86
CA VAL A 35 6.93 16.13 -10.28
C VAL A 35 6.24 14.95 -10.97
N ALA A 36 6.18 13.78 -10.32
CA ALA A 36 5.49 12.61 -10.86
C ALA A 36 3.99 12.89 -11.09
N LYS A 37 3.32 13.55 -10.16
CA LYS A 37 1.92 13.97 -10.35
C LYS A 37 1.75 14.96 -11.50
N GLU A 38 2.68 15.91 -11.63
CA GLU A 38 2.59 16.97 -12.64
C GLU A 38 2.88 16.46 -14.06
N VAL A 39 3.84 15.56 -14.23
CA VAL A 39 4.33 15.10 -15.54
C VAL A 39 3.65 13.81 -15.99
N ILE A 40 3.61 12.81 -15.10
CA ILE A 40 3.12 11.47 -15.41
C ILE A 40 1.62 11.34 -15.12
N GLY A 41 1.16 11.97 -14.04
CA GLY A 41 -0.22 11.85 -13.58
C GLY A 41 -0.57 10.52 -12.95
N ILE A 42 -1.83 10.45 -12.50
CA ILE A 42 -2.41 9.26 -11.85
C ILE A 42 -3.13 8.43 -12.90
N GLN A 43 -3.13 7.11 -12.78
CA GLN A 43 -3.82 6.20 -13.67
C GLN A 43 -5.32 6.56 -13.77
N PRO A 44 -5.93 6.46 -14.97
CA PRO A 44 -7.37 6.66 -15.13
C PRO A 44 -8.18 5.75 -14.18
N GLY A 45 -9.21 6.32 -13.58
CA GLY A 45 -10.08 5.62 -12.62
C GLY A 45 -9.58 5.65 -11.16
N PHE A 46 -8.50 6.40 -10.89
CA PHE A 46 -7.98 6.66 -9.55
C PHE A 46 -7.78 8.16 -9.34
N ASN A 47 -7.95 8.61 -8.10
CA ASN A 47 -7.64 9.98 -7.67
C ASN A 47 -6.36 10.02 -6.83
N HIS A 48 -5.96 8.88 -6.31
CA HIS A 48 -4.81 8.73 -5.41
C HIS A 48 -3.88 7.64 -5.91
N PHE A 49 -2.62 7.74 -5.50
CA PHE A 49 -1.62 6.70 -5.70
C PHE A 49 -0.91 6.41 -4.38
N GLY A 50 -0.27 5.28 -4.27
CA GLY A 50 0.37 4.83 -3.04
C GLY A 50 1.64 4.07 -3.31
N THR A 51 2.21 3.54 -2.23
CA THR A 51 3.39 2.69 -2.28
C THR A 51 3.16 1.37 -1.60
N MET A 52 3.87 0.36 -2.06
CA MET A 52 3.86 -0.98 -1.49
C MET A 52 5.28 -1.42 -1.17
N HIS A 53 5.48 -2.04 -0.02
CA HIS A 53 6.62 -2.90 0.23
C HIS A 53 6.19 -4.35 0.20
N ILE A 54 7.03 -5.19 -0.41
CA ILE A 54 6.88 -6.64 -0.38
C ILE A 54 7.85 -7.17 0.66
N LEU A 55 7.34 -8.00 1.53
CA LEU A 55 8.06 -8.64 2.62
C LEU A 55 8.15 -10.13 2.35
N ASN A 56 9.31 -10.64 2.01
CA ASN A 56 9.59 -12.06 1.86
C ASN A 56 10.20 -12.63 3.13
N SER A 57 9.42 -13.38 3.89
CA SER A 57 9.85 -14.02 5.12
C SER A 57 9.74 -15.53 5.04
N LYS A 58 10.30 -16.23 6.03
CA LYS A 58 10.15 -17.70 6.18
C LYS A 58 8.69 -18.16 6.34
N LYS A 59 7.78 -17.22 6.68
CA LYS A 59 6.33 -17.49 6.82
C LYS A 59 5.53 -17.25 5.54
N GLY A 60 6.13 -16.65 4.52
CA GLY A 60 5.51 -16.32 3.26
C GLY A 60 5.76 -14.90 2.81
N THR A 61 5.12 -14.53 1.70
CA THR A 61 5.20 -13.19 1.10
C THR A 61 4.04 -12.35 1.57
N TYR A 62 4.33 -11.15 2.07
CA TYR A 62 3.35 -10.16 2.52
C TYR A 62 3.52 -8.85 1.77
N PHE A 63 2.39 -8.15 1.56
CA PHE A 63 2.30 -6.89 0.85
C PHE A 63 1.79 -5.80 1.79
N LEU A 64 2.57 -4.75 1.98
CA LEU A 64 2.30 -3.68 2.94
C LEU A 64 2.03 -2.36 2.21
N ALA A 65 0.88 -1.74 2.38
CA ALA A 65 0.47 -0.48 1.73
C ALA A 65 -0.38 0.44 2.65
N ASP A 66 -0.43 1.75 2.49
CA ASP A 66 0.53 2.63 1.84
C ASP A 66 1.67 2.95 2.80
N THR A 67 2.91 2.76 2.36
CA THR A 67 4.07 2.83 3.26
C THR A 67 4.80 4.18 3.25
N LEU A 68 4.59 5.05 2.24
CA LEU A 68 5.41 6.27 2.10
C LEU A 68 4.70 7.55 1.64
N ILE A 69 3.46 7.50 1.14
CA ILE A 69 2.86 8.66 0.46
C ILE A 69 1.77 9.34 1.28
N ASN A 70 0.73 8.63 1.66
CA ASN A 70 -0.47 9.24 2.19
C ASN A 70 -0.41 9.37 3.71
N ARG A 71 -0.09 10.59 4.21
CA ARG A 71 0.06 10.86 5.65
C ARG A 71 -1.22 10.62 6.43
N HIS A 72 -2.33 11.15 5.93
CA HIS A 72 -3.65 11.10 6.56
C HIS A 72 -4.70 10.75 5.49
N PRO A 73 -4.69 9.50 4.98
CA PRO A 73 -5.65 9.11 3.96
C PRO A 73 -7.07 9.19 4.53
N ASP A 74 -7.99 9.70 3.74
CA ASP A 74 -9.42 9.60 3.97
C ASP A 74 -9.98 8.27 3.44
N THR A 75 -11.29 8.11 3.50
CA THR A 75 -11.96 6.89 3.03
C THR A 75 -11.73 6.65 1.53
N GLU A 76 -11.80 7.69 0.70
CA GLU A 76 -11.59 7.57 -0.76
C GLU A 76 -10.14 7.18 -1.09
N THR A 77 -9.17 7.77 -0.42
CA THR A 77 -7.75 7.42 -0.54
C THR A 77 -7.53 5.96 -0.17
N LEU A 78 -8.14 5.47 0.93
CA LEU A 78 -8.02 4.07 1.36
C LEU A 78 -8.66 3.10 0.36
N ILE A 79 -9.77 3.48 -0.28
CA ILE A 79 -10.41 2.71 -1.35
C ILE A 79 -9.46 2.59 -2.55
N ASP A 80 -8.87 3.70 -2.99
CA ASP A 80 -7.93 3.69 -4.10
C ASP A 80 -6.69 2.83 -3.78
N ILE A 81 -6.14 2.94 -2.56
CA ILE A 81 -5.02 2.11 -2.11
C ILE A 81 -5.41 0.62 -2.12
N ALA A 82 -6.61 0.25 -1.66
CA ALA A 82 -7.06 -1.14 -1.66
C ALA A 82 -7.19 -1.70 -3.09
N LYS A 83 -7.76 -0.93 -4.02
CA LYS A 83 -7.86 -1.31 -5.44
C LYS A 83 -6.48 -1.45 -6.10
N LEU A 84 -5.59 -0.51 -5.82
CA LEU A 84 -4.21 -0.54 -6.33
C LEU A 84 -3.42 -1.71 -5.74
N ALA A 85 -3.61 -2.02 -4.46
CA ALA A 85 -3.00 -3.17 -3.81
C ALA A 85 -3.48 -4.49 -4.43
N ASP A 86 -4.79 -4.66 -4.65
CA ASP A 86 -5.33 -5.83 -5.36
C ASP A 86 -4.66 -6.02 -6.72
N LYS A 87 -4.61 -4.96 -7.54
CA LYS A 87 -3.97 -4.99 -8.86
C LYS A 87 -2.48 -5.34 -8.79
N THR A 88 -1.76 -4.75 -7.84
CA THR A 88 -0.31 -4.94 -7.70
C THR A 88 0.03 -6.34 -7.20
N VAL A 89 -0.69 -6.85 -6.20
CA VAL A 89 -0.50 -8.21 -5.69
C VAL A 89 -0.73 -9.26 -6.77
N ARG A 90 -1.77 -9.08 -7.60
CA ARG A 90 -2.03 -9.95 -8.77
C ARG A 90 -0.94 -9.84 -9.83
N PHE A 91 -0.38 -8.66 -10.06
CA PHE A 91 0.76 -8.48 -10.97
C PHE A 91 1.97 -9.33 -10.54
N PHE A 92 2.17 -9.51 -9.24
CA PHE A 92 3.20 -10.40 -8.70
C PHE A 92 2.75 -11.88 -8.59
N ASN A 93 1.68 -12.27 -9.29
CA ASN A 93 1.13 -13.63 -9.31
C ASN A 93 0.67 -14.17 -7.96
N HIS A 94 0.24 -13.29 -7.05
CA HIS A 94 -0.39 -13.68 -5.80
C HIS A 94 -1.89 -13.40 -5.82
N THR A 95 -2.66 -14.20 -5.09
CA THR A 95 -4.07 -13.91 -4.83
C THR A 95 -4.17 -13.03 -3.59
N PRO A 96 -4.66 -11.78 -3.69
CA PRO A 96 -4.74 -10.88 -2.55
C PRO A 96 -5.80 -11.35 -1.54
N VAL A 97 -5.40 -11.39 -0.28
CA VAL A 97 -6.27 -11.53 0.89
C VAL A 97 -5.98 -10.33 1.78
N ILE A 98 -6.86 -9.34 1.72
CA ILE A 98 -6.59 -7.98 2.20
C ILE A 98 -7.19 -7.76 3.58
N SER A 99 -6.37 -7.32 4.53
CA SER A 99 -6.82 -6.78 5.81
C SER A 99 -6.60 -5.27 5.86
N MET A 100 -7.67 -4.54 6.12
CA MET A 100 -7.63 -3.10 6.41
C MET A 100 -7.37 -2.90 7.90
N LEU A 101 -6.19 -2.37 8.24
CA LEU A 101 -5.70 -2.31 9.62
C LEU A 101 -6.25 -1.13 10.41
N SER A 102 -6.42 -1.35 11.70
CA SER A 102 -6.76 -0.33 12.69
C SER A 102 -6.29 -0.76 14.07
N TYR A 103 -6.37 0.14 15.05
CA TYR A 103 -6.29 -0.22 16.47
C TYR A 103 -7.62 -0.77 17.03
N SER A 104 -8.70 -0.66 16.26
CA SER A 104 -10.04 -1.16 16.56
C SER A 104 -10.36 -2.41 15.76
N ASN A 105 -11.40 -3.14 16.12
CA ASN A 105 -11.87 -4.31 15.41
C ASN A 105 -13.38 -4.18 15.15
N PHE A 106 -13.79 -4.24 13.87
CA PHE A 106 -15.17 -4.41 13.41
C PHE A 106 -16.19 -3.48 14.09
N GLY A 107 -15.91 -2.17 14.14
CA GLY A 107 -16.82 -1.17 14.71
C GLY A 107 -16.76 -1.04 16.24
N ALA A 108 -15.75 -1.60 16.91
CA ALA A 108 -15.59 -1.44 18.36
C ALA A 108 -15.34 0.01 18.79
N ASP A 109 -14.74 0.82 17.90
CA ASP A 109 -14.64 2.27 18.04
C ASP A 109 -15.33 2.96 16.87
N THR A 110 -16.30 3.81 17.18
CA THR A 110 -17.13 4.54 16.21
C THR A 110 -16.64 5.97 15.97
N SER A 111 -15.40 6.28 16.37
CA SER A 111 -14.78 7.61 16.24
C SER A 111 -13.44 7.54 15.52
N GLY A 112 -12.99 8.68 14.99
CA GLY A 112 -11.64 8.85 14.45
C GLY A 112 -11.26 7.94 13.29
N SER A 113 -10.05 7.39 13.36
CA SER A 113 -9.45 6.59 12.27
C SER A 113 -10.21 5.30 11.92
N PRO A 114 -10.78 4.52 12.86
CA PRO A 114 -11.55 3.33 12.52
C PRO A 114 -12.71 3.58 11.58
N VAL A 115 -13.41 4.69 11.71
CA VAL A 115 -14.60 5.03 10.89
C VAL A 115 -14.26 5.12 9.40
N LYS A 116 -13.15 5.76 9.05
CA LYS A 116 -12.72 5.86 7.65
C LYS A 116 -12.32 4.51 7.07
N VAL A 117 -11.66 3.66 7.87
CA VAL A 117 -11.28 2.31 7.46
C VAL A 117 -12.51 1.44 7.26
N HIS A 118 -13.45 1.49 8.21
CA HIS A 118 -14.73 0.79 8.09
C HIS A 118 -15.52 1.23 6.84
N GLY A 119 -15.55 2.54 6.57
CA GLY A 119 -16.18 3.09 5.35
C GLY A 119 -15.54 2.54 4.07
N ALA A 120 -14.21 2.47 4.02
CA ALA A 120 -13.50 1.91 2.89
C ALA A 120 -13.78 0.41 2.71
N VAL A 121 -13.77 -0.38 3.79
CA VAL A 121 -14.12 -1.80 3.76
C VAL A 121 -15.55 -2.01 3.27
N SER A 122 -16.51 -1.27 3.82
CA SER A 122 -17.92 -1.37 3.43
C SER A 122 -18.13 -1.08 1.94
N TYR A 123 -17.46 -0.03 1.42
CA TYR A 123 -17.48 0.28 -0.01
C TYR A 123 -16.90 -0.86 -0.85
N MET A 124 -15.69 -1.32 -0.50
CA MET A 124 -15.00 -2.38 -1.25
C MET A 124 -15.80 -3.69 -1.25
N GLN A 125 -16.41 -4.05 -0.14
CA GLN A 125 -17.22 -5.26 -0.02
C GLN A 125 -18.52 -5.19 -0.83
N LYS A 126 -19.06 -3.99 -1.04
CA LYS A 126 -20.26 -3.76 -1.84
C LYS A 126 -19.95 -3.77 -3.34
N GLU A 127 -18.94 -3.02 -3.74
CA GLU A 127 -18.61 -2.81 -5.16
C GLU A 127 -17.72 -3.93 -5.76
N TYR A 128 -16.99 -4.66 -4.90
CA TYR A 128 -16.09 -5.75 -5.27
C TYR A 128 -16.34 -6.99 -4.39
N PRO A 129 -17.54 -7.61 -4.48
CA PRO A 129 -17.95 -8.69 -3.58
C PRO A 129 -17.07 -9.95 -3.67
N GLU A 130 -16.37 -10.14 -4.79
CA GLU A 130 -15.46 -11.25 -5.03
C GLU A 130 -14.09 -11.08 -4.35
N LEU A 131 -13.75 -9.85 -3.94
CA LEU A 131 -12.47 -9.56 -3.32
C LEU A 131 -12.45 -10.03 -1.86
N ALA A 132 -11.42 -10.78 -1.51
CA ALA A 132 -11.19 -11.17 -0.13
C ALA A 132 -10.61 -9.99 0.67
N ILE A 133 -11.50 -9.12 1.14
CA ILE A 133 -11.15 -7.93 1.93
C ILE A 133 -12.06 -7.81 3.15
N ASP A 134 -11.47 -7.47 4.30
CA ASP A 134 -12.20 -7.23 5.54
C ASP A 134 -11.43 -6.32 6.52
N GLY A 135 -12.10 -5.83 7.53
CA GLY A 135 -11.62 -4.92 8.57
C GLY A 135 -12.78 -3.99 9.01
N GLU A 136 -12.50 -2.98 9.78
CA GLU A 136 -11.14 -2.69 10.34
C GLU A 136 -10.77 -3.75 11.38
N MET A 137 -9.49 -4.12 11.44
CA MET A 137 -9.01 -5.05 12.46
C MET A 137 -7.57 -4.76 12.88
N GLN A 138 -7.23 -5.19 14.08
CA GLN A 138 -5.88 -5.14 14.61
C GLN A 138 -4.97 -6.15 13.92
N VAL A 139 -3.68 -5.85 13.84
CA VAL A 139 -2.70 -6.66 13.11
C VAL A 139 -2.57 -8.09 13.65
N ASN A 140 -2.75 -8.30 14.96
CA ASN A 140 -2.71 -9.64 15.56
C ASN A 140 -3.85 -10.54 15.05
N PHE A 141 -5.05 -9.98 14.80
CA PHE A 141 -6.16 -10.73 14.18
C PHE A 141 -5.94 -10.90 12.68
N ALA A 142 -5.40 -9.90 12.00
CA ALA A 142 -5.06 -10.01 10.59
C ALA A 142 -4.07 -11.18 10.34
N MET A 143 -3.01 -11.26 11.14
CA MET A 143 -1.90 -12.21 10.96
C MET A 143 -2.10 -13.58 11.63
N ASN A 144 -3.15 -13.76 12.43
CA ASN A 144 -3.47 -15.03 13.08
C ASN A 144 -4.89 -15.48 12.69
N ARG A 145 -4.96 -16.35 11.69
CA ARG A 145 -6.21 -16.89 11.16
C ARG A 145 -7.06 -17.55 12.24
N GLU A 146 -6.49 -18.40 13.07
CA GLU A 146 -7.21 -19.15 14.09
C GLU A 146 -7.82 -18.21 15.13
N LEU A 147 -7.03 -17.25 15.62
CA LEU A 147 -7.49 -16.25 16.58
C LEU A 147 -8.60 -15.38 15.98
N ARG A 148 -8.44 -14.93 14.73
CA ARG A 148 -9.45 -14.13 14.04
C ARG A 148 -10.76 -14.90 13.87
N ASP A 149 -10.67 -16.11 13.31
CA ASP A 149 -11.86 -16.91 12.97
C ASP A 149 -12.62 -17.37 14.21
N ALA A 150 -11.92 -17.61 15.32
CA ALA A 150 -12.55 -17.92 16.61
C ALA A 150 -13.25 -16.70 17.24
N LYS A 151 -12.59 -15.51 17.18
CA LYS A 151 -13.14 -14.30 17.81
C LYS A 151 -14.18 -13.60 16.94
N TYR A 152 -14.01 -13.62 15.62
CA TYR A 152 -14.85 -12.94 14.63
C TYR A 152 -15.30 -13.92 13.52
N PRO A 153 -16.16 -14.91 13.86
CA PRO A 153 -16.56 -15.97 12.92
C PRO A 153 -17.35 -15.47 11.70
N PHE A 154 -17.80 -14.22 11.73
CA PHE A 154 -18.51 -13.53 10.65
C PHE A 154 -17.59 -12.89 9.62
N THR A 155 -16.26 -12.85 9.85
CA THR A 155 -15.31 -12.21 8.92
C THR A 155 -15.37 -12.86 7.53
N ARG A 156 -15.27 -12.03 6.49
CA ARG A 156 -15.16 -12.50 5.10
C ARG A 156 -13.82 -13.19 4.80
N LEU A 157 -12.84 -13.03 5.70
CA LEU A 157 -11.52 -13.68 5.59
C LEU A 157 -11.47 -15.03 6.30
N LYS A 158 -12.60 -15.56 6.76
CA LYS A 158 -12.66 -16.85 7.46
C LYS A 158 -12.00 -17.97 6.63
N GLY A 159 -11.09 -18.70 7.26
CA GLY A 159 -10.33 -19.79 6.63
C GLY A 159 -9.23 -19.34 5.67
N LYS A 160 -9.00 -18.04 5.50
CA LYS A 160 -7.98 -17.49 4.59
C LYS A 160 -6.81 -16.89 5.37
N ASP A 161 -5.60 -17.07 4.87
CA ASP A 161 -4.42 -16.40 5.40
C ASP A 161 -4.24 -15.05 4.73
N VAL A 162 -4.19 -13.99 5.53
CA VAL A 162 -3.96 -12.62 5.05
C VAL A 162 -2.54 -12.49 4.55
N ASN A 163 -2.38 -11.94 3.36
CA ASN A 163 -1.09 -11.62 2.77
C ASN A 163 -0.92 -10.14 2.40
N THR A 164 -2.00 -9.35 2.49
CA THR A 164 -1.98 -7.93 2.11
C THR A 164 -2.53 -7.09 3.26
N LEU A 165 -1.68 -6.17 3.76
CA LEU A 165 -2.00 -5.31 4.90
C LEU A 165 -2.07 -3.86 4.44
N ILE A 166 -3.24 -3.22 4.63
CA ILE A 166 -3.42 -1.80 4.33
C ILE A 166 -3.50 -1.01 5.64
N PHE A 167 -2.59 -0.07 5.78
CA PHE A 167 -2.43 0.73 7.00
C PHE A 167 -3.34 1.97 6.98
N PRO A 168 -3.87 2.40 8.14
CA PRO A 168 -4.80 3.53 8.23
C PRO A 168 -4.13 4.90 8.05
N ASN A 169 -2.81 4.96 8.12
CA ASN A 169 -2.01 6.18 7.94
C ASN A 169 -0.53 5.87 7.79
N LEU A 170 0.23 6.86 7.32
CA LEU A 170 1.67 6.74 7.09
C LEU A 170 2.46 6.43 8.36
N SER A 171 2.09 7.00 9.50
CA SER A 171 2.85 6.79 10.74
C SER A 171 2.81 5.34 11.19
N SER A 172 1.64 4.69 11.13
CA SER A 172 1.50 3.27 11.47
C SER A 172 2.21 2.37 10.46
N ALA A 173 2.12 2.68 9.16
CA ALA A 173 2.78 1.92 8.12
C ALA A 173 4.31 2.00 8.23
N ASN A 174 4.84 3.22 8.34
CA ASN A 174 6.29 3.44 8.43
C ASN A 174 6.88 2.80 9.68
N ALA A 175 6.27 3.00 10.84
CA ALA A 175 6.71 2.35 12.08
C ALA A 175 6.61 0.82 11.96
N GLY A 176 5.52 0.31 11.38
CA GLY A 176 5.29 -1.13 11.25
C GLY A 176 6.36 -1.83 10.38
N TYR A 177 6.58 -1.36 9.16
CA TYR A 177 7.55 -2.03 8.28
C TYR A 177 9.00 -1.83 8.74
N LYS A 178 9.36 -0.64 9.25
CA LYS A 178 10.71 -0.39 9.80
C LYS A 178 10.98 -1.23 11.05
N LEU A 179 9.97 -1.46 11.89
CA LEU A 179 10.11 -2.34 13.05
C LEU A 179 10.36 -3.79 12.61
N LEU A 180 9.60 -4.30 11.64
CA LEU A 180 9.80 -5.63 11.08
C LEU A 180 11.21 -5.78 10.48
N GLN A 181 11.65 -4.78 9.71
CA GLN A 181 12.98 -4.75 9.11
C GLN A 181 14.10 -4.76 10.16
N ALA A 182 13.92 -4.05 11.28
CA ALA A 182 14.90 -3.99 12.35
C ALA A 182 14.95 -5.28 13.20
N MET A 183 13.82 -5.97 13.33
CA MET A 183 13.71 -7.17 14.19
C MET A 183 14.07 -8.47 13.48
N ASP A 184 13.90 -8.54 12.17
CA ASP A 184 14.18 -9.75 11.38
C ASP A 184 15.07 -9.41 10.17
N PRO A 185 16.40 -9.42 10.37
CA PRO A 185 17.34 -9.12 9.30
C PRO A 185 17.38 -10.20 8.19
N ASP A 186 16.83 -11.39 8.44
CA ASP A 186 16.71 -12.45 7.44
C ASP A 186 15.52 -12.24 6.49
N THR A 187 14.63 -11.34 6.82
CA THR A 187 13.49 -11.00 5.98
C THR A 187 13.90 -10.01 4.89
N GLU A 188 13.61 -10.38 3.65
CA GLU A 188 13.84 -9.51 2.49
C GLU A 188 12.71 -8.49 2.34
N PHE A 189 13.08 -7.22 2.19
CA PHE A 189 12.16 -6.12 1.90
C PHE A 189 12.41 -5.60 0.49
N ILE A 190 11.42 -5.70 -0.38
CA ILE A 190 11.45 -5.18 -1.75
C ILE A 190 10.55 -3.96 -1.82
N GLY A 191 11.07 -2.87 -2.35
CA GLY A 191 10.31 -1.63 -2.50
C GLY A 191 11.13 -0.39 -2.14
N PRO A 192 10.50 0.80 -2.16
CA PRO A 192 9.07 1.04 -2.37
C PRO A 192 8.63 0.87 -3.83
N ILE A 193 7.56 0.12 -4.07
CA ILE A 193 6.93 -0.02 -5.38
C ILE A 193 5.84 1.03 -5.50
N GLN A 194 5.88 1.85 -6.54
CA GLN A 194 4.86 2.87 -6.79
C GLN A 194 3.63 2.23 -7.42
N MET A 195 2.45 2.50 -6.86
CA MET A 195 1.17 2.03 -7.35
C MET A 195 0.33 3.21 -7.82
N GLY A 196 -0.27 3.12 -9.00
CA GLY A 196 -1.27 4.08 -9.45
C GLY A 196 -0.73 5.30 -10.21
N LEU A 197 0.55 5.37 -10.54
CA LEU A 197 1.06 6.30 -11.54
C LEU A 197 0.75 5.77 -12.95
N ASN A 198 0.56 6.70 -13.89
CA ASN A 198 0.19 6.35 -15.27
C ASN A 198 1.31 5.63 -16.04
N LYS A 199 2.56 5.84 -15.63
CA LYS A 199 3.74 5.18 -16.20
C LYS A 199 4.72 4.72 -15.11
N PRO A 200 5.65 3.79 -15.42
CA PRO A 200 6.57 3.23 -14.45
C PRO A 200 7.60 4.25 -13.95
N ILE A 201 7.33 4.83 -12.78
CA ILE A 201 8.26 5.69 -12.06
C ILE A 201 8.44 5.12 -10.67
N HIS A 202 9.68 4.86 -10.26
CA HIS A 202 10.00 4.32 -8.94
C HIS A 202 10.96 5.23 -8.19
N PHE A 203 10.74 5.35 -6.88
CA PHE A 203 11.54 6.21 -6.01
C PHE A 203 12.32 5.32 -5.05
N THR A 204 13.61 5.52 -4.99
CA THR A 204 14.51 4.88 -4.02
C THR A 204 14.91 5.88 -2.94
N ASP A 205 15.47 5.42 -1.84
CA ASP A 205 16.07 6.25 -0.80
C ASP A 205 17.56 5.91 -0.62
N PHE A 206 18.23 6.64 0.29
CA PHE A 206 19.66 6.42 0.57
C PHE A 206 19.96 5.09 1.26
N GLU A 207 18.94 4.43 1.82
CA GLU A 207 19.07 3.16 2.52
C GLU A 207 18.82 1.97 1.57
N SER A 208 18.47 2.23 0.30
CA SER A 208 18.25 1.18 -0.70
C SER A 208 19.56 0.45 -1.00
N SER A 209 19.57 -0.86 -0.80
CA SER A 209 20.66 -1.74 -1.23
C SER A 209 20.55 -2.07 -2.72
N VAL A 210 21.65 -2.48 -3.30
CA VAL A 210 21.73 -3.00 -4.69
C VAL A 210 21.29 -4.45 -4.71
#